data_f42490f0efc494b45d1cbc436e43920d
#
_entry.id   f42490f0efc494b45d1cbc436e43920d
#
_cell.length_a   1.000
_cell.length_b   1.000
_cell.length_c   1.000
_cell.angle_alpha   90.00
_cell.angle_beta   90.00
_cell.angle_gamma   90.00
#
_symmetry.space_group_name_H-M   'P 1'
#
loop_
_entity.id
_entity.type
_entity.pdbx_description
1 polymer ?
#
loop_
_entity_poly.entity_id
_entity_poly.type
_entity_poly.pdbx_seq_one_letter_code
_entity_poly.pdbx_strand_id
1 'polypeptide(L)'
;MRQQRSYSIEAIILKHTDIGEADRILTLFTPPQGKIHAIAKGIRRPISKKAGHLELLNRSQLQMALGRNLDIVTQAEGRENFLHLRSELWHMTCGFYLAELVDRFVEDSTPHLDIYALLLEALRYLDADANALQQQREQGSAPTNEQVDEYGHTRLLLRYFELHLLSAVGYEPALQNCVHCASELRPEENGFRASLGGVLCPQCSRFWERRLSLNALKVLRFLQRSKWIEASHLRLDAKLQVELEAIMHDLLRFHLERDLKSWSFLEMLNV
;
A
#
# COMPACT_ATOMS: atom_id res chain seq x y z
N MET A 1 -5.09 -6.81 42.57
CA MET A 1 -4.41 -6.03 41.52
C MET A 1 -5.48 -5.26 40.74
N ARG A 2 -5.43 -3.93 40.67
CA ARG A 2 -6.34 -3.15 39.83
C ARG A 2 -5.97 -3.43 38.37
N GLN A 3 -6.84 -4.09 37.63
CA GLN A 3 -6.66 -4.32 36.20
C GLN A 3 -6.50 -2.96 35.51
N GLN A 4 -5.41 -2.78 34.79
CA GLN A 4 -5.14 -1.54 34.03
C GLN A 4 -6.25 -1.37 32.98
N ARG A 5 -7.14 -0.40 33.18
CA ARG A 5 -8.32 -0.19 32.34
C ARG A 5 -8.03 0.63 31.09
N SER A 6 -6.77 1.01 30.90
CA SER A 6 -6.32 1.82 29.76
C SER A 6 -4.89 1.48 29.38
N TYR A 7 -4.55 1.69 28.11
CA TYR A 7 -3.21 1.50 27.57
C TYR A 7 -2.94 2.54 26.48
N SER A 8 -1.66 2.69 26.13
CA SER A 8 -1.20 3.58 25.07
C SER A 8 -0.68 2.76 23.90
N ILE A 9 -1.02 3.13 22.68
CA ILE A 9 -0.61 2.42 21.47
C ILE A 9 -0.39 3.40 20.32
N GLU A 10 0.60 3.11 19.50
CA GLU A 10 0.81 3.81 18.23
C GLU A 10 0.04 3.09 17.11
N ALA A 11 -0.55 3.86 16.20
CA ALA A 11 -1.30 3.30 15.08
C ALA A 11 -1.23 4.17 13.82
N ILE A 12 -1.32 3.53 12.65
CA ILE A 12 -1.71 4.17 11.38
C ILE A 12 -3.21 3.93 11.19
N ILE A 13 -3.95 4.97 10.82
CA ILE A 13 -5.40 4.90 10.63
C ILE A 13 -5.69 4.42 9.20
N LEU A 14 -6.14 3.16 9.05
CA LEU A 14 -6.41 2.58 7.73
C LEU A 14 -7.80 2.93 7.20
N LYS A 15 -8.81 2.98 8.10
CA LYS A 15 -10.20 3.11 7.65
C LYS A 15 -11.09 3.73 8.71
N HIS A 16 -12.10 4.44 8.24
CA HIS A 16 -13.22 4.96 9.03
C HIS A 16 -14.54 4.28 8.64
N THR A 17 -15.34 3.95 9.62
CA THR A 17 -16.73 3.52 9.43
C THR A 17 -17.61 4.32 10.36
N ASP A 18 -18.48 5.16 9.81
CA ASP A 18 -19.38 5.99 10.59
C ASP A 18 -20.41 5.11 11.31
N ILE A 19 -20.68 5.40 12.59
CA ILE A 19 -21.65 4.71 13.42
C ILE A 19 -22.47 5.74 14.20
N GLY A 20 -23.81 5.61 14.12
CA GLY A 20 -24.70 6.60 14.70
C GLY A 20 -24.44 8.02 14.18
N GLU A 21 -24.74 9.04 14.99
CA GLU A 21 -24.67 10.45 14.58
C GLU A 21 -23.25 11.05 14.69
N ALA A 22 -22.45 10.60 15.67
CA ALA A 22 -21.22 11.30 16.03
C ALA A 22 -20.00 10.39 16.20
N ASP A 23 -20.15 9.09 16.17
CA ASP A 23 -19.09 8.12 16.44
C ASP A 23 -18.53 7.50 15.17
N ARG A 24 -17.30 6.96 15.25
CA ARG A 24 -16.68 6.16 14.20
C ARG A 24 -16.05 4.90 14.78
N ILE A 25 -16.14 3.82 14.03
CA ILE A 25 -15.22 2.70 14.19
C ILE A 25 -14.01 2.97 13.30
N LEU A 26 -12.84 2.87 13.91
CA LEU A 26 -11.54 3.02 13.23
C LEU A 26 -10.93 1.65 13.04
N THR A 27 -10.42 1.37 11.85
CA THR A 27 -9.48 0.29 11.61
C THR A 27 -8.07 0.87 11.79
N LEU A 28 -7.35 0.36 12.76
CA LEU A 28 -6.04 0.82 13.20
C LEU A 28 -5.01 -0.26 12.89
N PHE A 29 -3.88 0.11 12.29
CA PHE A 29 -2.75 -0.79 12.11
C PHE A 29 -1.66 -0.42 13.10
N THR A 30 -1.29 -1.35 13.96
CA THR A 30 -0.43 -1.11 15.11
C THR A 30 0.78 -2.06 15.09
N PRO A 31 1.97 -1.61 15.54
CA PRO A 31 3.14 -2.48 15.60
C PRO A 31 2.94 -3.71 16.49
N PRO A 32 2.42 -3.56 17.76
CA PRO A 32 2.41 -4.70 18.68
C PRO A 32 1.19 -5.62 18.53
N GLN A 33 0.08 -5.16 17.95
CA GLN A 33 -1.18 -5.92 17.89
C GLN A 33 -1.68 -6.15 16.47
N GLY A 34 -0.96 -5.66 15.45
CA GLY A 34 -1.41 -5.75 14.07
C GLY A 34 -2.63 -4.87 13.80
N LYS A 35 -3.57 -5.36 13.00
CA LYS A 35 -4.81 -4.66 12.66
C LYS A 35 -5.86 -4.87 13.76
N ILE A 36 -6.34 -3.77 14.34
CA ILE A 36 -7.36 -3.75 15.39
C ILE A 36 -8.47 -2.77 15.06
N HIS A 37 -9.62 -2.96 15.70
CA HIS A 37 -10.77 -2.07 15.59
C HIS A 37 -11.04 -1.36 16.91
N ALA A 38 -11.34 -0.05 16.86
CA ALA A 38 -11.63 0.75 18.04
C ALA A 38 -12.75 1.77 17.77
N ILE A 39 -13.45 2.19 18.81
CA ILE A 39 -14.49 3.22 18.71
C ILE A 39 -13.90 4.59 19.09
N ALA A 40 -14.06 5.58 18.22
CA ALA A 40 -13.82 6.98 18.52
C ALA A 40 -15.13 7.72 18.75
N LYS A 41 -15.55 7.80 20.03
CA LYS A 41 -16.80 8.45 20.42
C LYS A 41 -16.74 9.96 20.21
N GLY A 42 -17.83 10.52 19.66
CA GLY A 42 -18.00 11.96 19.44
C GLY A 42 -17.01 12.57 18.45
N ILE A 43 -16.32 11.76 17.64
CA ILE A 43 -15.27 12.24 16.73
C ILE A 43 -15.80 13.19 15.66
N ARG A 44 -17.05 12.98 15.20
CA ARG A 44 -17.70 13.79 14.16
C ARG A 44 -18.30 15.11 14.70
N ARG A 45 -18.26 15.35 16.01
CA ARG A 45 -18.73 16.61 16.58
C ARG A 45 -17.72 17.72 16.23
N PRO A 46 -18.15 18.94 15.85
CA PRO A 46 -17.26 20.05 15.49
C PRO A 46 -16.24 20.41 16.56
N ILE A 47 -16.58 20.19 17.84
CA ILE A 47 -15.71 20.49 19.00
C ILE A 47 -14.73 19.34 19.33
N SER A 48 -14.68 18.29 18.53
CA SER A 48 -13.83 17.13 18.81
C SER A 48 -12.35 17.47 18.65
N LYS A 49 -11.61 17.43 19.75
CA LYS A 49 -10.15 17.63 19.74
C LYS A 49 -9.37 16.45 19.12
N LYS A 50 -10.02 15.32 18.93
CA LYS A 50 -9.40 14.10 18.38
C LYS A 50 -9.51 14.02 16.85
N ALA A 51 -10.44 14.73 16.23
CA ALA A 51 -10.79 14.54 14.82
C ALA A 51 -9.56 14.67 13.90
N GLY A 52 -8.80 15.75 13.97
CA GLY A 52 -7.64 15.98 13.13
C GLY A 52 -6.48 14.98 13.36
N HIS A 53 -6.41 14.35 14.53
CA HIS A 53 -5.39 13.35 14.84
C HIS A 53 -5.75 11.94 14.38
N LEU A 54 -7.03 11.70 14.06
CA LEU A 54 -7.56 10.41 13.67
C LEU A 54 -7.99 10.36 12.20
N GLU A 55 -7.50 11.29 11.38
CA GLU A 55 -7.73 11.25 9.93
C GLU A 55 -7.04 10.04 9.28
N LEU A 56 -7.60 9.58 8.15
CA LEU A 56 -7.04 8.45 7.41
C LEU A 56 -5.56 8.68 7.10
N LEU A 57 -4.77 7.62 7.12
CA LEU A 57 -3.32 7.59 6.92
C LEU A 57 -2.49 8.22 8.02
N ASN A 58 -3.06 9.03 8.94
CA ASN A 58 -2.27 9.58 10.05
C ASN A 58 -1.62 8.46 10.88
N ARG A 59 -0.37 8.70 11.27
CA ARG A 59 0.29 7.96 12.34
C ARG A 59 0.08 8.72 13.64
N SER A 60 -0.57 8.09 14.61
CA SER A 60 -0.95 8.74 15.86
C SER A 60 -0.65 7.89 17.07
N GLN A 61 -0.32 8.56 18.18
CA GLN A 61 -0.27 7.97 19.51
C GLN A 61 -1.66 8.04 20.14
N LEU A 62 -2.20 6.91 20.53
CA LEU A 62 -3.56 6.76 21.04
C LEU A 62 -3.56 6.35 22.50
N GLN A 63 -4.45 6.95 23.30
CA GLN A 63 -4.83 6.42 24.59
C GLN A 63 -6.12 5.64 24.44
N MET A 64 -6.07 4.38 24.84
CA MET A 64 -7.15 3.41 24.70
C MET A 64 -7.73 3.08 26.07
N ALA A 65 -9.06 3.03 26.17
CA ALA A 65 -9.75 2.44 27.30
C ALA A 65 -10.37 1.10 26.87
N LEU A 66 -10.19 0.08 27.70
CA LEU A 66 -10.78 -1.24 27.46
C LEU A 66 -12.29 -1.14 27.37
N GLY A 67 -12.87 -1.57 26.28
CA GLY A 67 -14.29 -1.65 26.03
C GLY A 67 -14.84 -3.07 26.23
N ARG A 68 -16.15 -3.23 26.16
CA ARG A 68 -16.78 -4.55 26.26
C ARG A 68 -16.63 -5.37 24.97
N ASN A 69 -16.78 -4.73 23.81
CA ASN A 69 -16.67 -5.37 22.49
C ASN A 69 -15.51 -4.78 21.68
N LEU A 70 -15.38 -3.45 21.69
CA LEU A 70 -14.31 -2.71 21.04
C LEU A 70 -13.72 -1.72 22.04
N ASP A 71 -12.43 -1.54 22.01
CA ASP A 71 -11.73 -0.53 22.80
C ASP A 71 -12.08 0.87 22.33
N ILE A 72 -11.96 1.84 23.23
CA ILE A 72 -12.40 3.21 23.01
C ILE A 72 -11.15 4.12 22.95
N VAL A 73 -11.02 4.88 21.86
CA VAL A 73 -10.01 5.94 21.76
C VAL A 73 -10.43 7.12 22.63
N THR A 74 -9.74 7.31 23.75
CA THR A 74 -10.00 8.40 24.70
C THR A 74 -9.24 9.68 24.34
N GLN A 75 -7.97 9.55 23.91
CA GLN A 75 -7.13 10.66 23.45
C GLN A 75 -6.35 10.22 22.20
N ALA A 76 -5.97 11.20 21.37
CA ALA A 76 -5.14 10.99 20.19
C ALA A 76 -4.21 12.17 20.01
N GLU A 77 -2.96 11.89 19.66
CA GLU A 77 -1.91 12.85 19.32
C GLU A 77 -1.26 12.41 18.01
N GLY A 78 -1.34 13.25 16.96
CA GLY A 78 -0.71 12.97 15.67
C GLY A 78 0.82 12.99 15.80
N ARG A 79 1.48 11.99 15.28
CA ARG A 79 2.93 11.89 15.15
C ARG A 79 3.39 12.30 13.76
N GLU A 80 2.70 11.82 12.74
CA GLU A 80 2.92 12.15 11.34
C GLU A 80 1.55 12.28 10.64
N ASN A 81 1.31 13.42 10.00
CA ASN A 81 0.00 13.73 9.40
C ASN A 81 0.02 13.71 7.86
N PHE A 82 1.20 13.57 7.25
CA PHE A 82 1.41 13.47 5.78
C PHE A 82 0.63 14.55 5.02
N LEU A 83 0.93 15.83 5.31
CA LEU A 83 0.16 16.97 4.80
C LEU A 83 0.34 17.19 3.30
N HIS A 84 1.56 16.98 2.78
CA HIS A 84 1.84 17.13 1.35
C HIS A 84 1.19 16.01 0.53
N LEU A 85 1.23 14.78 1.01
CA LEU A 85 0.50 13.65 0.43
C LEU A 85 -0.99 13.96 0.25
N ARG A 86 -1.59 14.67 1.22
CA ARG A 86 -3.02 15.04 1.18
C ARG A 86 -3.35 16.16 0.21
N SER A 87 -2.38 17.00 -0.13
CA SER A 87 -2.58 18.12 -1.06
C SER A 87 -2.55 17.69 -2.53
N GLU A 88 -2.00 16.50 -2.82
CA GLU A 88 -1.86 15.97 -4.17
C GLU A 88 -2.78 14.75 -4.37
N LEU A 89 -3.74 14.86 -5.30
CA LEU A 89 -4.78 13.85 -5.51
C LEU A 89 -4.21 12.47 -5.85
N TRP A 90 -3.17 12.43 -6.71
CA TRP A 90 -2.49 11.18 -7.05
C TRP A 90 -1.87 10.49 -5.83
N HIS A 91 -1.07 11.23 -5.05
CA HIS A 91 -0.39 10.71 -3.87
C HIS A 91 -1.37 10.26 -2.79
N MET A 92 -2.44 11.04 -2.58
CA MET A 92 -3.51 10.69 -1.64
C MET A 92 -4.19 9.38 -2.05
N THR A 93 -4.47 9.21 -3.34
CA THR A 93 -5.08 8.00 -3.89
C THR A 93 -4.13 6.79 -3.74
N CYS A 94 -2.83 6.98 -3.99
CA CYS A 94 -1.81 5.95 -3.73
C CYS A 94 -1.80 5.55 -2.25
N GLY A 95 -1.83 6.53 -1.33
CA GLY A 95 -1.89 6.25 0.12
C GLY A 95 -3.12 5.44 0.52
N PHE A 96 -4.30 5.77 -0.01
CA PHE A 96 -5.52 5.01 0.24
C PHE A 96 -5.45 3.60 -0.34
N TYR A 97 -4.84 3.45 -1.51
CA TYR A 97 -4.60 2.14 -2.11
C TYR A 97 -3.71 1.25 -1.22
N LEU A 98 -2.59 1.77 -0.73
CA LEU A 98 -1.71 1.06 0.18
C LEU A 98 -2.43 0.66 1.49
N ALA A 99 -3.22 1.59 2.06
CA ALA A 99 -4.00 1.31 3.26
C ALA A 99 -5.09 0.24 3.02
N GLU A 100 -5.76 0.26 1.85
CA GLU A 100 -6.73 -0.77 1.48
C GLU A 100 -6.07 -2.13 1.29
N LEU A 101 -4.90 -2.21 0.67
CA LEU A 101 -4.13 -3.45 0.55
C LEU A 101 -3.83 -4.05 1.94
N VAL A 102 -3.33 -3.24 2.87
CA VAL A 102 -3.06 -3.71 4.24
C VAL A 102 -4.36 -4.15 4.92
N ASP A 103 -5.46 -3.37 4.82
CA ASP A 103 -6.77 -3.75 5.40
C ASP A 103 -7.27 -5.10 4.87
N ARG A 104 -6.95 -5.44 3.61
CA ARG A 104 -7.43 -6.66 2.96
C ARG A 104 -6.55 -7.89 3.16
N PHE A 105 -5.24 -7.73 3.16
CA PHE A 105 -4.31 -8.85 3.24
C PHE A 105 -3.89 -9.22 4.65
N VAL A 106 -3.95 -8.27 5.59
CA VAL A 106 -3.54 -8.53 6.98
C VAL A 106 -4.74 -8.98 7.81
N GLU A 107 -4.56 -10.07 8.53
CA GLU A 107 -5.57 -10.57 9.46
C GLU A 107 -5.66 -9.71 10.74
N ASP A 108 -6.85 -9.68 11.34
CA ASP A 108 -7.07 -8.95 12.57
C ASP A 108 -6.25 -9.54 13.73
N SER A 109 -5.72 -8.67 14.57
CA SER A 109 -4.97 -9.02 15.78
C SER A 109 -3.73 -9.88 15.55
N THR A 110 -3.19 -9.87 14.33
CA THR A 110 -1.94 -10.55 13.98
C THR A 110 -0.84 -9.51 13.78
N PRO A 111 0.20 -9.46 14.64
CA PRO A 111 1.30 -8.52 14.50
C PRO A 111 2.13 -8.75 13.24
N HIS A 112 2.37 -7.68 12.49
CA HIS A 112 3.22 -7.64 11.30
C HIS A 112 4.08 -6.38 11.33
N LEU A 113 5.21 -6.43 12.05
CA LEU A 113 6.13 -5.29 12.19
C LEU A 113 6.76 -4.88 10.86
N ASP A 114 7.04 -5.85 10.01
CA ASP A 114 7.57 -5.67 8.66
C ASP A 114 6.58 -4.92 7.75
N ILE A 115 5.30 -5.31 7.72
CA ILE A 115 4.26 -4.64 6.95
C ILE A 115 3.99 -3.24 7.53
N TYR A 116 4.03 -3.09 8.87
CA TYR A 116 3.88 -1.77 9.48
C TYR A 116 4.98 -0.82 9.04
N ALA A 117 6.24 -1.27 9.10
CA ALA A 117 7.38 -0.49 8.64
C ALA A 117 7.28 -0.16 7.14
N LEU A 118 6.92 -1.15 6.31
CA LEU A 118 6.75 -0.99 4.87
C LEU A 118 5.69 0.07 4.55
N LEU A 119 4.52 0.03 5.21
CA LEU A 119 3.46 1.04 5.02
C LEU A 119 3.92 2.43 5.45
N LEU A 120 4.54 2.53 6.63
CA LEU A 120 5.03 3.80 7.15
C LEU A 120 6.08 4.45 6.24
N GLU A 121 7.05 3.67 5.75
CA GLU A 121 8.06 4.14 4.81
C GLU A 121 7.44 4.58 3.48
N ALA A 122 6.47 3.83 2.95
CA ALA A 122 5.77 4.19 1.73
C ALA A 122 4.98 5.51 1.88
N LEU A 123 4.28 5.71 3.00
CA LEU A 123 3.56 6.96 3.27
C LEU A 123 4.52 8.16 3.40
N ARG A 124 5.66 7.98 4.05
CA ARG A 124 6.70 9.02 4.14
C ARG A 124 7.28 9.37 2.78
N TYR A 125 7.51 8.36 1.94
CA TYR A 125 8.00 8.60 0.60
C TYR A 125 6.98 9.36 -0.24
N LEU A 126 5.70 8.95 -0.21
CA LEU A 126 4.62 9.65 -0.90
C LEU A 126 4.49 11.11 -0.45
N ASP A 127 4.62 11.39 0.84
CA ASP A 127 4.56 12.75 1.38
C ASP A 127 5.76 13.60 0.93
N ALA A 128 6.96 13.04 0.93
CA ALA A 128 8.17 13.70 0.47
C ALA A 128 8.15 13.98 -1.04
N ASP A 129 7.68 13.02 -1.85
CA ASP A 129 7.56 13.16 -3.30
C ASP A 129 6.51 14.22 -3.68
N ALA A 130 5.35 14.22 -3.01
CA ALA A 130 4.33 15.27 -3.18
C ALA A 130 4.86 16.67 -2.84
N ASN A 131 5.63 16.78 -1.75
CA ASN A 131 6.28 18.05 -1.37
C ASN A 131 7.28 18.52 -2.45
N ALA A 132 8.10 17.61 -2.98
CA ALA A 132 9.07 17.93 -4.03
C ALA A 132 8.37 18.43 -5.31
N LEU A 133 7.28 17.78 -5.72
CA LEU A 133 6.48 18.19 -6.88
C LEU A 133 5.85 19.58 -6.66
N GLN A 134 5.30 19.84 -5.49
CA GLN A 134 4.75 21.15 -5.15
C GLN A 134 5.81 22.25 -5.25
N GLN A 135 6.98 22.03 -4.67
CA GLN A 135 8.09 22.99 -4.73
C GLN A 135 8.58 23.24 -6.16
N GLN A 136 8.65 22.22 -7.02
CA GLN A 136 9.00 22.38 -8.43
C GLN A 136 7.98 23.24 -9.19
N ARG A 137 6.69 23.04 -8.96
CA ARG A 137 5.62 23.86 -9.57
C ARG A 137 5.68 25.31 -9.11
N GLU A 138 5.93 25.58 -7.83
CA GLU A 138 6.08 26.93 -7.26
C GLU A 138 7.30 27.68 -7.84
N GLN A 139 8.39 26.96 -8.14
CA GLN A 139 9.60 27.51 -8.74
C GLN A 139 9.50 27.72 -10.27
N GLY A 140 8.36 27.42 -10.88
CA GLY A 140 8.16 27.54 -12.33
C GLY A 140 9.01 26.55 -13.16
N SER A 141 9.58 25.55 -12.51
CA SER A 141 10.40 24.49 -13.13
C SER A 141 9.50 23.32 -13.57
N ALA A 142 8.43 23.62 -14.31
CA ALA A 142 7.63 22.55 -14.91
C ALA A 142 8.54 21.70 -15.82
N PRO A 143 8.42 20.37 -15.81
CA PRO A 143 9.21 19.52 -16.68
C PRO A 143 8.95 19.92 -18.13
N THR A 144 9.96 20.44 -18.80
CA THR A 144 9.91 20.95 -20.19
C THR A 144 9.85 19.83 -21.22
N ASN A 145 9.75 18.57 -20.81
CA ASN A 145 9.71 17.41 -21.68
C ASN A 145 8.42 16.62 -21.44
N GLU A 146 7.55 16.57 -22.41
CA GLU A 146 6.31 15.75 -22.44
C GLU A 146 6.54 14.24 -22.24
N GLN A 147 7.78 13.79 -22.10
CA GLN A 147 8.15 12.38 -21.94
C GLN A 147 8.54 11.96 -20.51
N VAL A 148 8.56 12.89 -19.55
CA VAL A 148 8.86 12.53 -18.15
C VAL A 148 7.57 12.15 -17.46
N ASP A 149 7.42 10.86 -17.15
CA ASP A 149 6.33 10.38 -16.29
C ASP A 149 6.49 10.98 -14.88
N GLU A 150 5.72 12.04 -14.61
CA GLU A 150 5.74 12.78 -13.33
C GLU A 150 5.53 11.83 -12.15
N TYR A 151 4.78 10.77 -12.34
CA TYR A 151 4.41 9.80 -11.29
C TYR A 151 5.15 8.45 -11.40
N GLY A 152 6.12 8.35 -12.27
CA GLY A 152 6.84 7.07 -12.51
C GLY A 152 7.46 6.48 -11.26
N HIS A 153 7.94 7.33 -10.34
CA HIS A 153 8.48 6.90 -9.05
C HIS A 153 7.42 6.38 -8.09
N THR A 154 6.28 7.05 -8.00
CA THR A 154 5.18 6.59 -7.16
C THR A 154 4.58 5.30 -7.70
N ARG A 155 4.45 5.13 -9.03
CA ARG A 155 4.04 3.86 -9.64
C ARG A 155 5.00 2.72 -9.31
N LEU A 156 6.30 2.97 -9.38
CA LEU A 156 7.32 2.00 -8.97
C LEU A 156 7.22 1.65 -7.49
N LEU A 157 6.95 2.64 -6.61
CA LEU A 157 6.72 2.41 -5.19
C LEU A 157 5.54 1.48 -4.95
N LEU A 158 4.43 1.65 -5.69
CA LEU A 158 3.28 0.76 -5.58
C LEU A 158 3.67 -0.69 -5.92
N ARG A 159 4.39 -0.93 -7.01
CA ARG A 159 4.88 -2.28 -7.40
C ARG A 159 5.80 -2.88 -6.35
N TYR A 160 6.71 -2.07 -5.80
CA TYR A 160 7.58 -2.48 -4.71
C TYR A 160 6.78 -2.90 -3.47
N PHE A 161 5.86 -2.05 -3.04
CA PHE A 161 5.00 -2.31 -1.88
C PHE A 161 4.17 -3.58 -2.04
N GLU A 162 3.51 -3.75 -3.18
CA GLU A 162 2.69 -4.91 -3.49
C GLU A 162 3.48 -6.23 -3.40
N LEU A 163 4.68 -6.29 -4.00
CA LEU A 163 5.54 -7.46 -3.94
C LEU A 163 5.95 -7.81 -2.51
N HIS A 164 6.38 -6.81 -1.74
CA HIS A 164 6.83 -7.01 -0.36
C HIS A 164 5.67 -7.34 0.58
N LEU A 165 4.48 -6.76 0.38
CA LEU A 165 3.27 -7.14 1.10
C LEU A 165 2.90 -8.59 0.82
N LEU A 166 2.84 -9.00 -0.45
CA LEU A 166 2.53 -10.38 -0.83
C LEU A 166 3.54 -11.37 -0.26
N SER A 167 4.83 -11.02 -0.27
CA SER A 167 5.87 -11.83 0.36
C SER A 167 5.64 -11.99 1.88
N ALA A 168 5.35 -10.90 2.57
CA ALA A 168 5.13 -10.90 4.02
C ALA A 168 3.89 -11.69 4.46
N VAL A 169 2.87 -11.79 3.61
CA VAL A 169 1.65 -12.58 3.87
C VAL A 169 1.70 -13.99 3.24
N GLY A 170 2.85 -14.40 2.66
CA GLY A 170 3.05 -15.75 2.14
C GLY A 170 2.52 -16.00 0.72
N TYR A 171 2.22 -14.96 -0.05
CA TYR A 171 1.76 -15.01 -1.44
C TYR A 171 2.83 -14.51 -2.44
N GLU A 172 4.09 -14.66 -2.08
CA GLU A 172 5.21 -14.23 -2.92
C GLU A 172 5.19 -14.91 -4.29
N PRO A 173 5.21 -14.17 -5.42
CA PRO A 173 5.20 -14.78 -6.73
C PRO A 173 6.52 -15.50 -7.02
N ALA A 174 6.43 -16.70 -7.63
CA ALA A 174 7.58 -17.46 -8.07
C ALA A 174 8.12 -16.88 -9.40
N LEU A 175 9.30 -16.24 -9.33
CA LEU A 175 9.91 -15.53 -10.45
C LEU A 175 11.21 -16.19 -10.95
N GLN A 176 11.73 -17.22 -10.29
CA GLN A 176 13.02 -17.85 -10.64
C GLN A 176 12.82 -19.11 -11.49
N ASN A 177 11.82 -19.91 -11.15
CA ASN A 177 11.55 -21.18 -11.81
C ASN A 177 10.14 -21.19 -12.37
N CYS A 178 9.94 -21.96 -13.45
CA CYS A 178 8.63 -22.19 -14.03
C CYS A 178 7.70 -22.88 -13.02
N VAL A 179 6.55 -22.26 -12.71
CA VAL A 179 5.60 -22.82 -11.71
C VAL A 179 4.93 -24.12 -12.16
N HIS A 180 5.09 -24.53 -13.42
CA HIS A 180 4.52 -25.80 -13.94
C HIS A 180 5.55 -26.93 -14.02
N CYS A 181 6.73 -26.70 -14.62
CA CYS A 181 7.73 -27.75 -14.84
C CYS A 181 8.98 -27.61 -13.97
N ALA A 182 9.02 -26.62 -13.08
CA ALA A 182 10.11 -26.31 -12.17
C ALA A 182 11.48 -25.99 -12.83
N SER A 183 11.55 -25.90 -14.16
CA SER A 183 12.79 -25.50 -14.85
C SER A 183 13.15 -24.06 -14.54
N GLU A 184 14.44 -23.77 -14.49
CA GLU A 184 14.94 -22.40 -14.36
C GLU A 184 14.49 -21.55 -15.55
N LEU A 185 13.98 -20.35 -15.28
CA LEU A 185 13.49 -19.43 -16.31
C LEU A 185 14.66 -18.75 -17.01
N ARG A 186 14.71 -18.92 -18.33
CA ARG A 186 15.69 -18.26 -19.18
C ARG A 186 15.38 -16.77 -19.37
N PRO A 187 16.39 -15.95 -19.76
CA PRO A 187 16.20 -14.53 -20.03
C PRO A 187 15.53 -14.30 -21.40
N GLU A 188 14.27 -14.63 -21.50
CA GLU A 188 13.43 -14.54 -22.69
C GLU A 188 12.01 -14.09 -22.31
N GLU A 189 11.11 -13.90 -23.28
CA GLU A 189 9.70 -13.66 -23.01
C GLU A 189 9.07 -14.92 -22.40
N ASN A 190 8.37 -14.74 -21.29
CA ASN A 190 7.72 -15.79 -20.51
C ASN A 190 6.21 -15.54 -20.41
N GLY A 191 5.48 -16.46 -19.80
CA GLY A 191 4.08 -16.24 -19.41
C GLY A 191 3.95 -15.98 -17.92
N PHE A 192 2.90 -15.27 -17.51
CA PHE A 192 2.55 -15.11 -16.12
C PHE A 192 1.14 -15.62 -15.85
N ARG A 193 0.96 -16.37 -14.77
CA ARG A 193 -0.35 -16.87 -14.36
C ARG A 193 -0.56 -16.63 -12.86
N ALA A 194 -1.46 -15.72 -12.53
CA ALA A 194 -1.80 -15.39 -11.15
C ALA A 194 -2.32 -16.62 -10.37
N SER A 195 -3.17 -17.44 -10.97
CA SER A 195 -3.73 -18.64 -10.33
C SER A 195 -2.71 -19.75 -10.02
N LEU A 196 -1.52 -19.68 -10.60
CA LEU A 196 -0.39 -20.55 -10.27
C LEU A 196 0.66 -19.83 -9.42
N GLY A 197 0.44 -18.56 -9.10
CA GLY A 197 1.33 -17.76 -8.26
C GLY A 197 2.68 -17.45 -8.92
N GLY A 198 2.80 -17.37 -10.28
CA GLY A 198 4.10 -17.05 -10.83
C GLY A 198 4.27 -17.22 -12.33
N VAL A 199 5.53 -17.37 -12.74
CA VAL A 199 5.99 -17.36 -14.13
C VAL A 199 6.04 -18.75 -14.74
N LEU A 200 5.65 -18.83 -15.99
CA LEU A 200 5.70 -20.03 -16.85
C LEU A 200 6.75 -19.83 -17.93
N CYS A 201 7.58 -20.85 -18.17
CA CYS A 201 8.48 -20.85 -19.32
C CYS A 201 7.69 -20.88 -20.65
N PRO A 202 8.29 -20.52 -21.80
CA PRO A 202 7.58 -20.49 -23.09
C PRO A 202 6.96 -21.84 -23.51
N GLN A 203 7.53 -22.95 -23.05
CA GLN A 203 7.00 -24.31 -23.36
C GLN A 203 5.73 -24.64 -22.55
N CYS A 204 5.60 -24.07 -21.35
CA CYS A 204 4.45 -24.26 -20.46
C CYS A 204 3.40 -23.15 -20.59
N SER A 205 3.76 -22.02 -21.16
CA SER A 205 2.87 -20.88 -21.39
C SER A 205 1.96 -21.16 -22.59
N ARG A 206 0.68 -20.74 -22.48
CA ARG A 206 -0.34 -20.88 -23.53
C ARG A 206 -0.86 -19.51 -23.96
N PHE A 207 -1.65 -19.46 -25.03
CA PHE A 207 -2.11 -18.21 -25.66
C PHE A 207 -2.93 -17.26 -24.76
N TRP A 208 -3.57 -17.74 -23.71
CA TRP A 208 -4.41 -16.93 -22.80
C TRP A 208 -3.70 -16.46 -21.53
N GLU A 209 -2.42 -16.73 -21.42
CA GLU A 209 -1.63 -16.26 -20.30
C GLU A 209 -1.12 -14.85 -20.58
N ARG A 210 -0.96 -14.05 -19.51
CA ARG A 210 -0.36 -12.73 -19.66
C ARG A 210 1.09 -12.90 -20.07
N ARG A 211 1.48 -12.21 -21.14
CA ARG A 211 2.89 -12.15 -21.53
C ARG A 211 3.69 -11.39 -20.50
N LEU A 212 4.86 -11.89 -20.21
CA LEU A 212 5.85 -11.28 -19.31
C LEU A 212 7.13 -11.04 -20.10
N SER A 213 7.41 -9.78 -20.40
CA SER A 213 8.64 -9.41 -21.10
C SER A 213 9.88 -9.71 -20.25
N LEU A 214 11.02 -9.87 -20.91
CA LEU A 214 12.30 -10.03 -20.23
C LEU A 214 12.59 -8.89 -19.25
N ASN A 215 12.28 -7.64 -19.64
CA ASN A 215 12.52 -6.48 -18.80
C ASN A 215 11.60 -6.46 -17.58
N ALA A 216 10.31 -6.79 -17.75
CA ALA A 216 9.37 -6.90 -16.63
C ALA A 216 9.83 -7.99 -15.62
N LEU A 217 10.25 -9.16 -16.10
CA LEU A 217 10.77 -10.21 -15.24
C LEU A 217 12.03 -9.76 -14.47
N LYS A 218 12.96 -9.06 -15.13
CA LYS A 218 14.16 -8.50 -14.46
C LYS A 218 13.78 -7.50 -13.37
N VAL A 219 12.85 -6.58 -13.66
CA VAL A 219 12.39 -5.58 -12.70
C VAL A 219 11.71 -6.24 -11.51
N LEU A 220 10.76 -7.17 -11.74
CA LEU A 220 10.09 -7.88 -10.64
C LEU A 220 11.09 -8.62 -9.75
N ARG A 221 12.06 -9.36 -10.33
CA ARG A 221 13.12 -10.04 -9.59
C ARG A 221 14.00 -9.06 -8.80
N PHE A 222 14.28 -7.90 -9.37
CA PHE A 222 15.06 -6.87 -8.69
C PHE A 222 14.28 -6.28 -7.52
N LEU A 223 13.02 -5.87 -7.73
CA LEU A 223 12.16 -5.33 -6.68
C LEU A 223 11.95 -6.32 -5.53
N GLN A 224 11.78 -7.61 -5.84
CA GLN A 224 11.55 -8.66 -4.84
C GLN A 224 12.70 -8.80 -3.82
N ARG A 225 13.96 -8.57 -4.26
CA ARG A 225 15.16 -8.78 -3.42
C ARG A 225 15.83 -7.49 -2.92
N SER A 226 15.47 -6.34 -3.50
CA SER A 226 16.12 -5.07 -3.18
C SER A 226 15.41 -4.35 -2.05
N LYS A 227 16.13 -3.47 -1.36
CA LYS A 227 15.54 -2.45 -0.49
C LYS A 227 15.02 -1.29 -1.33
N TRP A 228 14.06 -0.53 -0.77
CA TRP A 228 13.49 0.62 -1.48
C TRP A 228 14.54 1.64 -1.92
N ILE A 229 15.53 1.91 -1.09
CA ILE A 229 16.62 2.86 -1.43
C ILE A 229 17.34 2.48 -2.73
N GLU A 230 17.49 1.20 -3.04
CA GLU A 230 18.09 0.71 -4.28
C GLU A 230 17.08 0.75 -5.44
N ALA A 231 15.86 0.29 -5.16
CA ALA A 231 14.78 0.22 -6.13
C ALA A 231 14.36 1.60 -6.66
N SER A 232 14.37 2.62 -5.80
CA SER A 232 13.98 3.99 -6.14
C SER A 232 14.82 4.65 -7.23
N HIS A 233 16.01 4.12 -7.53
CA HIS A 233 16.87 4.62 -8.63
C HIS A 233 16.46 4.10 -10.01
N LEU A 234 15.59 3.10 -10.11
CA LEU A 234 15.12 2.61 -11.39
C LEU A 234 14.32 3.67 -12.14
N ARG A 235 14.54 3.73 -13.45
CA ARG A 235 13.73 4.53 -14.38
C ARG A 235 13.11 3.55 -15.37
N LEU A 236 11.80 3.51 -15.39
CA LEU A 236 11.02 2.61 -16.23
C LEU A 236 10.29 3.45 -17.28
N ASP A 237 10.25 2.96 -18.50
CA ASP A 237 9.41 3.56 -19.53
C ASP A 237 7.91 3.26 -19.27
N ALA A 238 7.02 4.03 -19.88
CA ALA A 238 5.59 3.93 -19.68
C ALA A 238 5.04 2.53 -20.04
N LYS A 239 5.57 1.89 -21.08
CA LYS A 239 5.15 0.56 -21.49
C LYS A 239 5.46 -0.49 -20.43
N LEU A 240 6.63 -0.43 -19.84
CA LEU A 240 7.05 -1.34 -18.78
C LEU A 240 6.26 -1.10 -17.49
N GLN A 241 5.95 0.16 -17.16
CA GLN A 241 5.08 0.52 -16.03
C GLN A 241 3.70 -0.14 -16.19
N VAL A 242 3.05 0.02 -17.34
CA VAL A 242 1.74 -0.58 -17.63
C VAL A 242 1.79 -2.12 -17.56
N GLU A 243 2.86 -2.72 -18.08
CA GLU A 243 3.03 -4.17 -18.03
C GLU A 243 3.12 -4.69 -16.60
N LEU A 244 3.96 -4.06 -15.77
CA LEU A 244 4.15 -4.42 -14.36
C LEU A 244 2.85 -4.24 -13.56
N GLU A 245 2.16 -3.13 -13.79
CA GLU A 245 0.86 -2.83 -13.18
C GLU A 245 -0.16 -3.92 -13.48
N ALA A 246 -0.28 -4.31 -14.73
CA ALA A 246 -1.22 -5.34 -15.15
C ALA A 246 -0.92 -6.72 -14.53
N ILE A 247 0.38 -7.08 -14.40
CA ILE A 247 0.81 -8.34 -13.76
C ILE A 247 0.46 -8.33 -12.27
N MET A 248 0.79 -7.25 -11.58
CA MET A 248 0.54 -7.13 -10.14
C MET A 248 -0.95 -7.06 -9.84
N HIS A 249 -1.73 -6.35 -10.66
CA HIS A 249 -3.19 -6.32 -10.53
C HIS A 249 -3.83 -7.70 -10.68
N ASP A 250 -3.43 -8.49 -11.70
CA ASP A 250 -3.92 -9.86 -11.85
C ASP A 250 -3.63 -10.72 -10.61
N LEU A 251 -2.42 -10.58 -10.04
CA LEU A 251 -2.02 -11.34 -8.86
C LEU A 251 -2.81 -10.95 -7.62
N LEU A 252 -2.93 -9.64 -7.35
CA LEU A 252 -3.68 -9.12 -6.22
C LEU A 252 -5.16 -9.49 -6.31
N ARG A 253 -5.76 -9.32 -7.49
CA ARG A 253 -7.16 -9.67 -7.74
C ARG A 253 -7.43 -11.16 -7.54
N PHE A 254 -6.51 -12.02 -7.96
CA PHE A 254 -6.63 -13.45 -7.75
C PHE A 254 -6.71 -13.81 -6.27
N HIS A 255 -5.81 -13.25 -5.44
CA HIS A 255 -5.78 -13.54 -4.01
C HIS A 255 -6.93 -12.89 -3.22
N LEU A 256 -7.41 -11.73 -3.66
CA LEU A 256 -8.53 -11.05 -2.99
C LEU A 256 -9.91 -11.52 -3.45
N GLU A 257 -9.99 -12.27 -4.57
CA GLU A 257 -11.24 -12.71 -5.23
C GLU A 257 -12.20 -11.54 -5.58
N ARG A 258 -11.71 -10.32 -5.56
CA ARG A 258 -12.46 -9.08 -5.86
C ARG A 258 -11.52 -7.92 -6.17
N ASP A 259 -12.07 -6.89 -6.83
CA ASP A 259 -11.34 -5.67 -7.11
C ASP A 259 -11.25 -4.78 -5.84
N LEU A 260 -10.15 -4.03 -5.75
CA LEU A 260 -9.95 -2.99 -4.75
C LEU A 260 -10.73 -1.74 -5.17
N LYS A 261 -11.38 -1.07 -4.23
CA LYS A 261 -12.14 0.16 -4.52
C LYS A 261 -11.22 1.30 -4.96
N SER A 262 -10.05 1.40 -4.33
CA SER A 262 -9.04 2.40 -4.66
C SER A 262 -8.40 2.17 -6.03
N TRP A 263 -8.39 0.95 -6.55
CA TRP A 263 -7.85 0.61 -7.86
C TRP A 263 -8.57 1.37 -9.00
N SER A 264 -9.89 1.30 -9.04
CA SER A 264 -10.67 2.03 -10.07
C SER A 264 -10.42 3.54 -10.04
N PHE A 265 -10.09 4.08 -8.87
CA PHE A 265 -9.72 5.50 -8.75
C PHE A 265 -8.32 5.77 -9.32
N LEU A 266 -7.35 4.88 -9.07
CA LEU A 266 -6.02 4.96 -9.68
C LEU A 266 -6.09 4.87 -11.20
N GLU A 267 -6.90 3.96 -11.75
CA GLU A 267 -7.10 3.84 -13.20
C GLU A 267 -7.65 5.14 -13.82
N MET A 268 -8.61 5.79 -13.18
CA MET A 268 -9.16 7.06 -13.65
C MET A 268 -8.15 8.21 -13.65
N LEU A 269 -7.17 8.17 -12.76
CA LEU A 269 -6.12 9.20 -12.67
C LEU A 269 -4.91 8.89 -13.58
N ASN A 270 -4.81 7.68 -14.10
CA ASN A 270 -3.76 7.20 -15.01
C ASN A 270 -3.98 7.61 -16.50
N VAL A 271 -4.78 8.62 -16.75
CA VAL A 271 -5.07 9.13 -18.11
C VAL A 271 -3.96 10.04 -18.61
#